data_9c07b64b052f695babd906cff9108867
#
_entry.id   9c07b64b052f695babd906cff9108867
#
_cell.length_a   1.000
_cell.length_b   1.000
_cell.length_c   1.000
_cell.angle_alpha   90.00
_cell.angle_beta   90.00
_cell.angle_gamma   90.00
#
_symmetry.space_group_name_H-M   'P 1'
#
loop_
_entity.id
_entity.type
_entity.pdbx_description
1 polymer ?
#
loop_
_entity_poly.entity_id
_entity_poly.type
_entity_poly.pdbx_seq_one_letter_code
_entity_poly.pdbx_strand_id
1 'polypeptide(L)'
;MAQIQLEVVTPSGPVVSEEVDIVTAPGVGGEFGVLANHAPFLSTIKTGTLSFKKDKSTKFLMVSGGFTEVSNNKITFLVESAEFGNDIDVNRAMRAKERAEKRLAQAQQATEKISRVRAEAALQRATARLKVAELTRH
;
A
#
# COMPACT_ATOMS: atom_id res chain seq x y z
N MET A 1 4.39 4.01 -25.64
CA MET A 1 3.63 4.97 -24.85
C MET A 1 4.53 5.69 -23.85
N ALA A 2 4.19 6.93 -23.53
CA ALA A 2 4.95 7.68 -22.53
C ALA A 2 4.83 6.98 -21.16
N GLN A 3 5.93 6.93 -20.45
CA GLN A 3 6.01 6.27 -19.14
C GLN A 3 6.47 7.25 -18.07
N ILE A 4 6.15 6.93 -16.82
CA ILE A 4 6.59 7.68 -15.65
C ILE A 4 7.51 6.79 -14.82
N GLN A 5 8.56 7.36 -14.23
CA GLN A 5 9.46 6.62 -13.35
C GLN A 5 8.78 6.42 -12.00
N LEU A 6 8.63 5.15 -11.60
CA LEU A 6 8.07 4.77 -10.31
C LEU A 6 9.16 4.35 -9.35
N GLU A 7 9.19 4.96 -8.17
CA GLU A 7 10.07 4.59 -7.07
C GLU A 7 9.23 4.31 -5.83
N VAL A 8 9.39 3.14 -5.23
CA VAL A 8 8.77 2.81 -3.94
C VAL A 8 9.89 2.48 -2.97
N VAL A 9 9.98 3.25 -1.89
CA VAL A 9 11.07 3.17 -0.92
C VAL A 9 10.50 2.98 0.49
N THR A 10 11.08 2.05 1.24
CA THR A 10 10.77 1.81 2.64
C THR A 10 12.02 2.04 3.49
N PRO A 11 11.91 2.04 4.84
CA PRO A 11 13.10 2.12 5.69
C PRO A 11 14.11 1.00 5.45
N SER A 12 13.65 -0.14 4.91
CA SER A 12 14.55 -1.27 4.56
C SER A 12 15.22 -1.10 3.20
N GLY A 13 14.85 -0.09 2.44
CA GLY A 13 15.41 0.21 1.13
C GLY A 13 14.38 0.25 0.00
N PRO A 14 14.84 0.43 -1.24
CA PRO A 14 13.96 0.49 -2.40
C PRO A 14 13.31 -0.88 -2.69
N VAL A 15 12.03 -0.86 -3.03
CA VAL A 15 11.23 -2.04 -3.37
C VAL A 15 10.90 -2.07 -4.86
N VAL A 16 10.62 -0.90 -5.45
CA VAL A 16 10.33 -0.76 -6.89
C VAL A 16 11.14 0.40 -7.44
N SER A 17 11.73 0.21 -8.62
CA SER A 17 12.37 1.27 -9.39
C SER A 17 12.24 0.90 -10.86
N GLU A 18 11.22 1.41 -11.54
CA GLU A 18 11.02 1.12 -12.96
C GLU A 18 10.10 2.15 -13.64
N GLU A 19 10.19 2.20 -14.96
CA GLU A 19 9.30 3.03 -15.77
C GLU A 19 8.01 2.27 -16.03
N VAL A 20 6.87 2.92 -15.79
CA VAL A 20 5.54 2.31 -15.87
C VAL A 20 4.57 3.20 -16.65
N ASP A 21 3.46 2.61 -17.10
CA ASP A 21 2.45 3.35 -17.88
C ASP A 21 1.50 4.13 -16.95
N ILE A 22 1.07 3.53 -15.86
CA ILE A 22 0.16 4.15 -14.89
C ILE A 22 0.39 3.58 -13.49
N VAL A 23 0.25 4.43 -12.48
CA VAL A 23 0.28 4.04 -11.07
C VAL A 23 -1.05 4.41 -10.44
N THR A 24 -1.65 3.47 -9.69
CA THR A 24 -2.86 3.73 -8.90
C THR A 24 -2.53 3.53 -7.43
N ALA A 25 -2.87 4.50 -6.60
CA ALA A 25 -2.42 4.53 -5.20
C ALA A 25 -3.54 4.86 -4.22
N PRO A 26 -3.44 4.37 -2.96
CA PRO A 26 -4.45 4.62 -1.93
C PRO A 26 -4.15 5.91 -1.17
N GLY A 27 -4.61 7.04 -1.69
CA GLY A 27 -4.50 8.33 -1.00
C GLY A 27 -5.46 8.42 0.18
N VAL A 28 -5.14 9.27 1.16
CA VAL A 28 -6.01 9.52 2.31
C VAL A 28 -7.36 10.08 1.86
N GLY A 29 -7.37 10.89 0.81
CA GLY A 29 -8.60 11.45 0.24
C GLY A 29 -9.32 10.55 -0.75
N GLY A 30 -8.77 9.36 -1.02
CA GLY A 30 -9.30 8.40 -1.99
C GLY A 30 -8.23 7.89 -2.94
N GLU A 31 -8.59 6.86 -3.68
CA GLU A 31 -7.70 6.30 -4.70
C GLU A 31 -7.46 7.30 -5.82
N PHE A 32 -6.23 7.38 -6.31
CA PHE A 32 -5.88 8.24 -7.43
C PHE A 32 -4.93 7.54 -8.40
N GLY A 33 -4.97 7.97 -9.67
CA GLY A 33 -4.09 7.44 -10.71
C GLY A 33 -3.14 8.51 -11.24
N VAL A 34 -1.93 8.10 -11.59
CA VAL A 34 -0.89 8.99 -12.11
C VAL A 34 -0.34 8.43 -13.42
N LEU A 35 -0.38 9.25 -14.44
CA LEU A 35 0.16 8.95 -15.78
C LEU A 35 1.41 9.78 -16.04
N ALA A 36 2.09 9.47 -17.16
CA ALA A 36 3.24 10.24 -17.58
C ALA A 36 2.94 11.73 -17.65
N ASN A 37 3.92 12.54 -17.27
CA ASN A 37 3.86 14.01 -17.32
C ASN A 37 2.78 14.62 -16.41
N HIS A 38 2.36 13.87 -15.38
CA HIS A 38 1.42 14.39 -14.38
C HIS A 38 2.01 15.64 -13.70
N ALA A 39 1.16 16.63 -13.46
CA ALA A 39 1.57 17.86 -12.76
C ALA A 39 2.12 17.54 -11.37
N PRO A 40 3.01 18.42 -10.84
CA PRO A 40 3.54 18.23 -9.50
C PRO A 40 2.43 18.03 -8.46
N PHE A 41 2.62 17.07 -7.55
CA PHE A 41 1.59 16.64 -6.63
C PHE A 41 2.22 16.02 -5.39
N LEU A 42 1.60 16.23 -4.24
CA LEU A 42 2.03 15.65 -2.96
C LEU A 42 0.80 15.14 -2.23
N SER A 43 0.83 13.92 -1.76
CA SER A 43 -0.30 13.31 -1.05
C SER A 43 0.15 12.36 0.04
N THR A 44 -0.65 12.27 1.10
CA THR A 44 -0.49 11.26 2.14
C THR A 44 -1.09 9.94 1.64
N ILE A 45 -0.40 8.84 1.91
CA ILE A 45 -0.80 7.49 1.50
C ILE A 45 -1.29 6.73 2.73
N LYS A 46 -2.44 6.09 2.60
CA LYS A 46 -2.96 5.20 3.65
C LYS A 46 -2.58 3.75 3.34
N THR A 47 -2.72 2.89 4.33
CA THR A 47 -2.55 1.45 4.13
C THR A 47 -3.57 0.94 3.10
N GLY A 48 -3.08 0.25 2.09
CA GLY A 48 -3.95 -0.26 1.02
C GLY A 48 -3.18 -0.86 -0.13
N THR A 49 -3.81 -0.85 -1.29
CA THR A 49 -3.29 -1.44 -2.52
C THR A 49 -2.69 -0.38 -3.42
N LEU A 50 -1.42 -0.55 -3.76
CA LEU A 50 -0.76 0.20 -4.83
C LEU A 50 -0.67 -0.73 -6.03
N SER A 51 -1.03 -0.25 -7.21
CA SER A 51 -0.87 -1.02 -8.43
C SER A 51 -0.19 -0.21 -9.49
N PHE A 52 0.52 -0.88 -10.39
CA PHE A 52 1.09 -0.23 -11.55
C PHE A 52 1.02 -1.15 -12.76
N LYS A 53 0.85 -0.54 -13.90
CA LYS A 53 0.73 -1.25 -15.16
C LYS A 53 1.91 -0.89 -16.05
N LYS A 54 2.52 -1.91 -16.63
CA LYS A 54 3.56 -1.76 -17.64
C LYS A 54 3.22 -2.69 -18.79
N ASP A 55 3.03 -2.13 -19.98
CA ASP A 55 2.57 -2.86 -21.15
C ASP A 55 1.22 -3.54 -20.86
N LYS A 56 1.14 -4.86 -20.88
CA LYS A 56 -0.10 -5.59 -20.62
C LYS A 56 -0.12 -6.23 -19.22
N SER A 57 0.87 -5.91 -18.42
CA SER A 57 1.05 -6.53 -17.10
C SER A 57 0.73 -5.54 -15.98
N THR A 58 -0.09 -5.95 -15.02
CA THR A 58 -0.40 -5.17 -13.82
C THR A 58 0.16 -5.90 -12.61
N LYS A 59 0.88 -5.16 -11.77
CA LYS A 59 1.40 -5.68 -10.51
C LYS A 59 0.76 -4.96 -9.33
N PHE A 60 0.59 -5.69 -8.25
CA PHE A 60 -0.06 -5.20 -7.03
C PHE A 60 0.88 -5.31 -5.85
N LEU A 61 0.92 -4.24 -5.04
CA LEU A 61 1.65 -4.22 -3.78
C LEU A 61 0.72 -3.80 -2.64
N MET A 62 0.94 -4.42 -1.48
CA MET A 62 0.42 -3.87 -0.23
C MET A 62 1.38 -2.78 0.23
N VAL A 63 0.86 -1.60 0.53
CA VAL A 63 1.65 -0.53 1.14
C VAL A 63 1.02 -0.10 2.45
N SER A 64 1.83 0.26 3.42
CA SER A 64 1.34 0.88 4.64
C SER A 64 1.84 2.32 4.68
N GLY A 65 1.12 3.15 5.41
CA GLY A 65 1.20 4.60 5.47
C GLY A 65 2.51 5.32 5.15
N GLY A 66 2.39 6.47 4.55
CA GLY A 66 3.51 7.31 4.17
C GLY A 66 3.01 8.44 3.29
N PHE A 67 3.82 8.82 2.32
CA PHE A 67 3.42 9.85 1.37
C PHE A 67 4.05 9.64 0.00
N THR A 68 3.50 10.32 -1.00
CA THR A 68 3.98 10.28 -2.37
C THR A 68 4.18 11.68 -2.91
N GLU A 69 5.18 11.82 -3.77
CA GLU A 69 5.47 13.05 -4.48
C GLU A 69 5.58 12.77 -5.98
N VAL A 70 4.92 13.59 -6.78
CA VAL A 70 5.07 13.56 -8.24
C VAL A 70 5.80 14.83 -8.66
N SER A 71 6.90 14.69 -9.38
CA SER A 71 7.70 15.81 -9.87
C SER A 71 8.60 15.33 -11.00
N ASN A 72 8.73 16.15 -12.05
CA ASN A 72 9.66 15.86 -13.16
C ASN A 72 9.48 14.47 -13.78
N ASN A 73 8.25 14.07 -14.04
CA ASN A 73 7.89 12.78 -14.61
C ASN A 73 8.38 11.59 -13.77
N LYS A 74 8.34 11.77 -12.47
CA LYS A 74 8.73 10.74 -11.50
C LYS A 74 7.74 10.74 -10.34
N ILE A 75 7.29 9.56 -9.93
CA ILE A 75 6.47 9.39 -8.74
C ILE A 75 7.26 8.58 -7.71
N THR A 76 7.40 9.12 -6.51
CA THR A 76 8.14 8.50 -5.42
C THR A 76 7.19 8.25 -4.26
N PHE A 77 7.18 7.02 -3.77
CA PHE A 77 6.45 6.63 -2.56
C PHE A 77 7.45 6.37 -1.44
N LEU A 78 7.28 7.07 -0.32
CA LEU A 78 8.02 6.82 0.91
C LEU A 78 7.02 6.26 1.92
N VAL A 79 7.07 4.95 2.13
CA VAL A 79 6.08 4.23 2.93
C VAL A 79 6.75 3.36 3.99
N GLU A 80 6.02 3.05 5.07
CA GLU A 80 6.53 2.22 6.15
C GLU A 80 6.86 0.79 5.69
N SER A 81 6.00 0.21 4.85
CA SER A 81 6.25 -1.11 4.28
C SER A 81 5.60 -1.22 2.90
N ALA A 82 6.15 -2.09 2.07
CA ALA A 82 5.62 -2.40 0.76
C ALA A 82 5.96 -3.85 0.43
N GLU A 83 4.95 -4.62 0.02
CA GLU A 83 5.12 -6.04 -0.30
C GLU A 83 4.39 -6.37 -1.59
N PHE A 84 5.09 -7.03 -2.52
CA PHE A 84 4.44 -7.58 -3.72
C PHE A 84 3.47 -8.70 -3.33
N GLY A 85 2.38 -8.82 -4.08
CA GLY A 85 1.37 -9.83 -3.80
C GLY A 85 1.93 -11.26 -3.76
N ASN A 86 2.88 -11.57 -4.63
CA ASN A 86 3.50 -12.90 -4.67
C ASN A 86 4.36 -13.20 -3.42
N ASP A 87 4.82 -12.18 -2.73
CA ASP A 87 5.68 -12.33 -1.54
C ASP A 87 4.88 -12.38 -0.25
N ILE A 88 3.56 -12.20 -0.31
CA ILE A 88 2.72 -12.18 0.89
C ILE A 88 2.40 -13.61 1.32
N ASP A 89 2.71 -13.90 2.59
CA ASP A 89 2.32 -15.14 3.25
C ASP A 89 0.86 -15.02 3.69
N VAL A 90 -0.04 -15.63 2.93
CA VAL A 90 -1.50 -15.53 3.16
C VAL A 90 -1.89 -16.09 4.51
N ASN A 91 -1.33 -17.25 4.91
CA ASN A 91 -1.68 -17.86 6.19
C ASN A 91 -1.27 -16.96 7.35
N ARG A 92 -0.08 -16.35 7.26
CA ARG A 92 0.39 -15.41 8.28
C ARG A 92 -0.50 -14.17 8.34
N ALA A 93 -0.93 -13.65 7.18
CA ALA A 93 -1.82 -12.49 7.11
C ALA A 93 -3.20 -12.82 7.71
N MET A 94 -3.72 -14.01 7.47
CA MET A 94 -4.99 -14.45 8.06
C MET A 94 -4.89 -14.55 9.58
N ARG A 95 -3.81 -15.11 10.11
CA ARG A 95 -3.59 -15.19 11.55
C ARG A 95 -3.44 -13.80 12.17
N ALA A 96 -2.73 -12.90 11.49
CA ALA A 96 -2.59 -11.51 11.95
C ALA A 96 -3.94 -10.79 11.98
N LYS A 97 -4.79 -11.04 10.99
CA LYS A 97 -6.14 -10.47 10.94
C LYS A 97 -6.98 -10.96 12.12
N GLU A 98 -6.98 -12.26 12.38
CA GLU A 98 -7.72 -12.83 13.52
C GLU A 98 -7.25 -12.25 14.85
N ARG A 99 -5.93 -12.13 15.06
CA ARG A 99 -5.38 -11.53 16.27
C ARG A 99 -5.82 -10.07 16.42
N ALA A 100 -5.78 -9.32 15.33
CA ALA A 100 -6.17 -7.91 15.36
C ALA A 100 -7.65 -7.73 15.67
N GLU A 101 -8.50 -8.58 15.09
CA GLU A 101 -9.94 -8.57 15.37
C GLU A 101 -10.24 -8.87 16.84
N LYS A 102 -9.54 -9.85 17.42
CA LYS A 102 -9.69 -10.18 18.84
C LYS A 102 -9.24 -9.04 19.74
N ARG A 103 -8.10 -8.45 19.44
CA ARG A 103 -7.58 -7.32 20.21
C ARG A 103 -8.50 -6.10 20.12
N LEU A 104 -9.07 -5.86 18.96
CA LEU A 104 -10.00 -4.77 18.75
C LEU A 104 -11.26 -4.97 19.57
N ALA A 105 -11.82 -6.18 19.61
CA ALA A 105 -12.97 -6.50 20.43
C ALA A 105 -12.68 -6.31 21.93
N GLN A 106 -11.50 -6.71 22.39
CA GLN A 106 -11.07 -6.53 23.78
C GLN A 106 -10.87 -5.05 24.11
N ALA A 107 -10.28 -4.28 23.19
CA ALA A 107 -10.00 -2.86 23.40
C ALA A 107 -11.27 -2.01 23.43
N GLN A 108 -12.34 -2.44 22.76
CA GLN A 108 -13.64 -1.77 22.85
C GLN A 108 -14.28 -1.90 24.22
N GLN A 109 -13.98 -2.97 24.95
CA GLN A 109 -14.47 -3.19 26.30
C GLN A 109 -13.59 -2.51 27.35
N ALA A 110 -12.31 -2.33 27.04
CA ALA A 110 -11.36 -1.59 27.87
C ALA A 110 -11.23 -0.18 27.32
N THR A 111 -11.09 0.81 28.17
CA THR A 111 -11.00 2.22 27.78
C THR A 111 -9.62 2.62 27.23
N GLU A 112 -8.81 1.67 26.74
CA GLU A 112 -7.48 1.94 26.24
C GLU A 112 -7.48 2.30 24.74
N LYS A 113 -7.49 3.59 24.48
CA LYS A 113 -7.49 4.15 23.14
C LYS A 113 -6.25 3.73 22.32
N ILE A 114 -5.08 3.66 22.93
CA ILE A 114 -3.83 3.30 22.25
C ILE A 114 -3.88 1.85 21.74
N SER A 115 -4.36 0.92 22.56
CA SER A 115 -4.50 -0.48 22.15
C SER A 115 -5.48 -0.65 21.01
N ARG A 116 -6.57 0.13 21.00
CA ARG A 116 -7.55 0.11 19.93
C ARG A 116 -6.96 0.63 18.61
N VAL A 117 -6.22 1.75 18.65
CA VAL A 117 -5.57 2.32 17.46
C VAL A 117 -4.57 1.35 16.87
N ARG A 118 -3.76 0.69 17.69
CA ARG A 118 -2.80 -0.32 17.22
C ARG A 118 -3.48 -1.52 16.60
N ALA A 119 -4.57 -1.98 17.19
CA ALA A 119 -5.33 -3.12 16.68
C ALA A 119 -5.98 -2.78 15.34
N GLU A 120 -6.54 -1.58 15.20
CA GLU A 120 -7.11 -1.11 13.94
C GLU A 120 -6.05 -1.04 12.83
N ALA A 121 -4.87 -0.49 13.13
CA ALA A 121 -3.79 -0.40 12.16
C ALA A 121 -3.31 -1.79 11.73
N ALA A 122 -3.17 -2.71 12.68
CA ALA A 122 -2.78 -4.09 12.38
C ALA A 122 -3.83 -4.80 11.52
N LEU A 123 -5.11 -4.56 11.79
CA LEU A 123 -6.20 -5.12 10.99
C LEU A 123 -6.17 -4.57 9.56
N GLN A 124 -5.95 -3.28 9.40
CA GLN A 124 -5.86 -2.65 8.07
C GLN A 124 -4.71 -3.25 7.27
N ARG A 125 -3.54 -3.45 7.88
CA ARG A 125 -2.39 -4.05 7.20
C ARG A 125 -2.68 -5.48 6.77
N ALA A 126 -3.24 -6.30 7.66
CA ALA A 126 -3.56 -7.69 7.37
C ALA A 126 -4.61 -7.79 6.26
N THR A 127 -5.64 -6.97 6.32
CA THR A 127 -6.71 -6.93 5.32
C THR A 127 -6.15 -6.50 3.96
N ALA A 128 -5.27 -5.50 3.93
CA ALA A 128 -4.62 -5.04 2.70
C ALA A 128 -3.75 -6.15 2.09
N ARG A 129 -2.98 -6.88 2.91
CA ARG A 129 -2.17 -8.00 2.43
C ARG A 129 -3.03 -9.08 1.79
N LEU A 130 -4.13 -9.46 2.42
CA LEU A 130 -5.04 -10.47 1.88
C LEU A 130 -5.64 -10.04 0.56
N LYS A 131 -6.07 -8.78 0.47
CA LYS A 131 -6.62 -8.23 -0.77
C LYS A 131 -5.59 -8.24 -1.90
N VAL A 132 -4.38 -7.78 -1.63
CA VAL A 132 -3.31 -7.73 -2.64
C VAL A 132 -2.93 -9.14 -3.11
N ALA A 133 -2.84 -10.10 -2.20
CA ALA A 133 -2.57 -11.49 -2.55
C ALA A 133 -3.66 -12.06 -3.45
N GLU A 134 -4.93 -11.77 -3.15
CA GLU A 134 -6.07 -12.19 -3.97
C GLU A 134 -6.01 -11.58 -5.37
N LEU A 135 -5.78 -10.27 -5.47
CA LEU A 135 -5.67 -9.58 -6.77
C LEU A 135 -4.52 -10.13 -7.62
N THR A 136 -3.41 -10.49 -6.98
CA THR A 136 -2.23 -10.99 -7.66
C THR A 136 -2.47 -12.38 -8.26
N ARG A 137 -3.32 -13.20 -7.64
CA ARG A 137 -3.60 -14.58 -8.06
C ARG A 137 -4.70 -14.72 -9.11
N HIS A 138 -5.32 -13.63 -9.44
CA HIS A 138 -6.30 -13.52 -10.54
C HIS A 138 -5.71 -12.79 -11.76
#